data_6c044bfbfcc5c7d55b600b3490bc5bed
#
_entry.id   6c044bfbfcc5c7d55b600b3490bc5bed
#
_cell.length_a   1.000
_cell.length_b   1.000
_cell.length_c   1.000
_cell.angle_alpha   90.00
_cell.angle_beta   90.00
_cell.angle_gamma   90.00
#
_symmetry.space_group_name_H-M   'P 1'
#
loop_
_entity.id
_entity.type
_entity.pdbx_description
1 polymer ?
#
loop_
_entity_poly.entity_id
_entity_poly.type
_entity_poly.pdbx_seq_one_letter_code
_entity_poly.pdbx_strand_id
1 'polypeptide(L)'
;MKKFALILSMVAFLSLQGFSQAGTYYYGLKFGPSFDWASSSSTAAKNEGMKLGFGVGCVVDHFITNHVAISSGLDFNYWRGHYTFSDMRMVPDFLEEVPVSVDRHVRGCYFEIPIKVKVKAQIVDGWKAFAEAGIGLGINTSDLTKDAYSFYWVSIADAGYTNDYFYQYRWFQTALNFGLGAEFQVNKKFSLFAQISFNHALSNTFSRNIEKLTGSNLKTNYIGIEVGIMR
;
A
#
# COMPACT_ATOMS: atom_id res chain seq x y z
N MET A 1 9.65 -15.61 -12.12
CA MET A 1 8.79 -16.79 -11.96
C MET A 1 9.19 -17.68 -10.76
N LYS A 2 10.48 -18.09 -10.57
CA LYS A 2 10.89 -18.96 -9.44
C LYS A 2 10.64 -18.32 -8.04
N LYS A 3 10.80 -17.00 -7.88
CA LYS A 3 10.55 -16.28 -6.62
C LYS A 3 9.05 -16.21 -6.27
N PHE A 4 8.18 -16.14 -7.25
CA PHE A 4 6.73 -16.12 -7.07
C PHE A 4 6.20 -17.49 -6.61
N ALA A 5 6.73 -18.58 -7.19
CA ALA A 5 6.39 -19.93 -6.77
C ALA A 5 6.80 -20.22 -5.32
N LEU A 6 7.92 -19.66 -4.87
CA LEU A 6 8.42 -19.82 -3.49
C LEU A 6 7.53 -19.10 -2.47
N ILE A 7 7.07 -17.90 -2.80
CA ILE A 7 6.13 -17.15 -1.95
C ILE A 7 4.79 -17.86 -1.88
N LEU A 8 4.26 -18.32 -3.01
CA LEU A 8 2.99 -19.04 -3.08
C LEU A 8 3.06 -20.37 -2.29
N SER A 9 4.18 -21.11 -2.36
CA SER A 9 4.41 -22.33 -1.59
C SER A 9 4.52 -22.07 -0.08
N MET A 10 5.15 -20.96 0.31
CA MET A 10 5.27 -20.55 1.72
C MET A 10 3.92 -20.17 2.33
N VAL A 11 3.08 -19.45 1.57
CA VAL A 11 1.69 -19.12 1.97
C VAL A 11 0.84 -20.39 2.06
N ALA A 12 0.97 -21.31 1.10
CA ALA A 12 0.28 -22.61 1.13
C ALA A 12 0.75 -23.49 2.32
N PHE A 13 2.02 -23.45 2.67
CA PHE A 13 2.58 -24.23 3.78
C PHE A 13 2.12 -23.69 5.15
N LEU A 14 2.00 -22.37 5.31
CA LEU A 14 1.48 -21.74 6.52
C LEU A 14 -0.02 -22.04 6.72
N SER A 15 -0.78 -22.21 5.64
CA SER A 15 -2.21 -22.55 5.72
C SER A 15 -2.47 -24.02 6.11
N LEU A 16 -1.53 -24.93 5.87
CA LEU A 16 -1.71 -26.35 6.16
C LEU A 16 -1.44 -26.75 7.61
N GLN A 17 -0.71 -25.96 8.38
CA GLN A 17 -0.37 -26.31 9.77
C GLN A 17 -1.38 -25.83 10.81
N GLY A 18 -2.39 -25.04 10.44
CA GLY A 18 -3.39 -24.45 11.34
C GLY A 18 -4.59 -25.34 11.70
N PHE A 19 -4.71 -26.55 11.19
CA PHE A 19 -5.94 -27.35 11.30
C PHE A 19 -6.09 -28.18 12.57
N SER A 20 -5.25 -28.01 13.57
CA SER A 20 -5.20 -28.95 14.70
C SER A 20 -5.77 -28.52 16.05
N GLN A 21 -6.31 -27.28 16.24
CA GLN A 21 -6.98 -26.95 17.51
C GLN A 21 -8.01 -25.82 17.39
N ALA A 22 -9.08 -25.96 18.12
CA ALA A 22 -10.32 -25.22 18.30
C ALA A 22 -10.22 -23.67 18.33
N GLY A 23 -9.89 -23.06 17.21
CA GLY A 23 -10.12 -21.65 16.98
C GLY A 23 -11.11 -21.48 15.82
N THR A 24 -12.07 -20.60 15.92
CA THR A 24 -12.97 -20.32 14.83
C THR A 24 -12.25 -19.47 13.81
N TYR A 25 -12.16 -19.96 12.57
CA TYR A 25 -11.58 -19.24 11.44
C TYR A 25 -12.69 -18.64 10.59
N TYR A 26 -12.48 -17.41 10.17
CA TYR A 26 -13.32 -16.74 9.17
C TYR A 26 -12.45 -16.35 7.99
N TYR A 27 -12.96 -16.57 6.78
CA TYR A 27 -12.28 -16.27 5.53
C TYR A 27 -13.10 -15.25 4.76
N GLY A 28 -12.45 -14.31 4.14
CA GLY A 28 -13.13 -13.27 3.40
C GLY A 28 -12.37 -12.78 2.19
N LEU A 29 -13.09 -12.02 1.39
CA LEU A 29 -12.54 -11.22 0.30
C LEU A 29 -12.91 -9.77 0.54
N LYS A 30 -12.00 -8.88 0.19
CA LYS A 30 -12.20 -7.43 0.30
C LYS A 30 -11.70 -6.72 -0.95
N PHE A 31 -12.31 -5.59 -1.23
CA PHE A 31 -11.86 -4.67 -2.28
C PHE A 31 -12.29 -3.25 -1.95
N GLY A 32 -11.63 -2.28 -2.53
CA GLY A 32 -12.02 -0.88 -2.37
C GLY A 32 -11.05 0.12 -2.98
N PRO A 33 -11.50 1.36 -3.15
CA PRO A 33 -10.65 2.47 -3.54
C PRO A 33 -9.74 2.90 -2.38
N SER A 34 -8.59 3.47 -2.75
CA SER A 34 -7.68 4.12 -1.83
C SER A 34 -7.35 5.54 -2.30
N PHE A 35 -7.07 6.42 -1.35
CA PHE A 35 -6.55 7.76 -1.57
C PHE A 35 -5.09 7.74 -1.13
N ASP A 36 -4.20 7.76 -2.12
CA ASP A 36 -2.78 7.51 -1.94
C ASP A 36 -2.00 8.82 -1.99
N TRP A 37 -0.97 8.95 -1.16
CA TRP A 37 -0.03 10.07 -1.23
C TRP A 37 1.37 9.66 -0.82
N ALA A 38 2.36 10.41 -1.31
CA ALA A 38 3.74 10.31 -0.86
C ALA A 38 3.99 11.30 0.27
N SER A 39 4.59 10.88 1.37
CA SER A 39 5.11 11.77 2.40
C SER A 39 6.62 11.87 2.31
N SER A 40 7.13 13.11 2.43
CA SER A 40 8.55 13.42 2.40
C SER A 40 9.06 13.72 3.81
N SER A 41 10.29 13.31 4.11
CA SER A 41 10.96 13.66 5.35
C SER A 41 11.62 15.04 5.33
N SER A 42 11.71 15.68 4.17
CA SER A 42 12.30 17.02 4.00
C SER A 42 11.47 17.87 3.05
N THR A 43 11.78 19.16 3.02
CA THR A 43 11.15 20.14 2.11
C THR A 43 11.64 20.03 0.66
N ALA A 44 12.65 19.19 0.39
CA ALA A 44 13.23 19.05 -0.95
C ALA A 44 12.28 18.37 -1.95
N ALA A 45 11.38 17.52 -1.45
CA ALA A 45 10.33 16.94 -2.28
C ALA A 45 8.95 17.30 -1.69
N LYS A 46 8.08 17.83 -2.53
CA LYS A 46 6.74 18.28 -2.16
C LYS A 46 5.70 17.32 -2.73
N ASN A 47 4.78 16.88 -1.88
CA ASN A 47 3.62 16.10 -2.31
C ASN A 47 2.61 17.01 -3.03
N GLU A 48 2.18 16.61 -4.22
CA GLU A 48 1.21 17.35 -5.04
C GLU A 48 -0.21 16.74 -4.95
N GLY A 49 -0.56 16.31 -3.74
CA GLY A 49 -1.91 15.87 -3.39
C GLY A 49 -2.13 14.36 -3.46
N MET A 50 -3.34 13.97 -3.15
CA MET A 50 -3.77 12.57 -3.14
C MET A 50 -4.13 12.10 -4.53
N LYS A 51 -3.87 10.81 -4.81
CA LYS A 51 -4.24 10.13 -6.06
C LYS A 51 -5.10 8.92 -5.75
N LEU A 52 -6.00 8.59 -6.67
CA LEU A 52 -6.88 7.44 -6.50
C LEU A 52 -6.14 6.16 -6.87
N GLY A 53 -6.04 5.26 -5.92
CA GLY A 53 -5.61 3.88 -6.07
C GLY A 53 -6.75 2.89 -5.80
N PHE A 54 -6.44 1.61 -5.74
CA PHE A 54 -7.39 0.59 -5.31
C PHE A 54 -6.66 -0.63 -4.73
N GLY A 55 -7.36 -1.36 -3.87
CA GLY A 55 -6.90 -2.61 -3.28
C GLY A 55 -7.91 -3.74 -3.47
N VAL A 56 -7.40 -4.96 -3.59
CA VAL A 56 -8.17 -6.19 -3.52
C VAL A 56 -7.38 -7.19 -2.69
N GLY A 57 -8.07 -7.95 -1.84
CA GLY A 57 -7.37 -8.91 -0.98
C GLY A 57 -8.26 -10.01 -0.46
N CYS A 58 -7.60 -11.02 0.11
CA CYS A 58 -8.23 -12.00 0.96
C CYS A 58 -7.88 -11.72 2.41
N VAL A 59 -8.80 -12.06 3.30
CA VAL A 59 -8.63 -11.91 4.75
C VAL A 59 -8.93 -13.23 5.45
N VAL A 60 -8.14 -13.53 6.48
CA VAL A 60 -8.32 -14.67 7.37
C VAL A 60 -8.26 -14.16 8.80
N ASP A 61 -9.35 -14.29 9.52
CA ASP A 61 -9.44 -13.97 10.94
C ASP A 61 -9.39 -15.27 11.76
N HIS A 62 -8.42 -15.38 12.65
CA HIS A 62 -8.34 -16.44 13.65
C HIS A 62 -8.72 -15.89 15.01
N PHE A 63 -9.87 -16.30 15.54
CA PHE A 63 -10.38 -15.84 16.82
C PHE A 63 -9.69 -16.58 17.98
N ILE A 64 -9.00 -15.82 18.83
CA ILE A 64 -8.40 -16.29 20.08
C ILE A 64 -9.44 -16.27 21.20
N THR A 65 -10.31 -15.25 21.16
CA THR A 65 -11.44 -15.11 22.07
C THR A 65 -12.68 -14.71 21.28
N ASN A 66 -13.86 -14.64 21.92
CA ASN A 66 -15.09 -14.19 21.26
C ASN A 66 -15.01 -12.77 20.69
N HIS A 67 -14.04 -11.97 21.12
CA HIS A 67 -13.90 -10.55 20.78
C HIS A 67 -12.57 -10.21 20.11
N VAL A 68 -11.56 -11.07 20.23
CA VAL A 68 -10.21 -10.79 19.75
C VAL A 68 -9.78 -11.84 18.75
N ALA A 69 -9.30 -11.38 17.59
CA ALA A 69 -8.75 -12.23 16.55
C ALA A 69 -7.38 -11.74 16.11
N ILE A 70 -6.57 -12.64 15.57
CA ILE A 70 -5.45 -12.32 14.70
C ILE A 70 -5.99 -12.34 13.27
N SER A 71 -5.83 -11.22 12.58
CA SER A 71 -6.24 -11.06 11.18
C SER A 71 -5.00 -11.01 10.30
N SER A 72 -5.01 -11.81 9.24
CA SER A 72 -3.96 -11.84 8.22
C SER A 72 -4.59 -12.03 6.84
N GLY A 73 -3.77 -12.13 5.81
CA GLY A 73 -4.25 -12.34 4.45
C GLY A 73 -3.22 -12.01 3.39
N LEU A 74 -3.70 -11.72 2.22
CA LEU A 74 -2.88 -11.25 1.10
C LEU A 74 -3.63 -10.13 0.40
N ASP A 75 -3.04 -8.96 0.37
CA ASP A 75 -3.57 -7.77 -0.27
C ASP A 75 -2.74 -7.46 -1.53
N PHE A 76 -3.43 -7.19 -2.64
CA PHE A 76 -2.86 -6.59 -3.83
C PHE A 76 -3.29 -5.14 -3.88
N ASN A 77 -2.33 -4.23 -3.94
CA ASN A 77 -2.57 -2.79 -3.94
C ASN A 77 -1.99 -2.17 -5.21
N TYR A 78 -2.82 -1.41 -5.91
CA TYR A 78 -2.42 -0.51 -6.97
C TYR A 78 -2.33 0.90 -6.40
N TRP A 79 -1.11 1.39 -6.27
CA TRP A 79 -0.79 2.66 -5.64
C TRP A 79 -0.40 3.71 -6.66
N ARG A 80 -0.73 4.98 -6.36
CA ARG A 80 -0.37 6.13 -7.18
C ARG A 80 0.18 7.25 -6.31
N GLY A 81 1.17 7.98 -6.84
CA GLY A 81 1.76 9.14 -6.17
C GLY A 81 2.07 10.26 -7.16
N HIS A 82 2.14 11.47 -6.62
CA HIS A 82 2.51 12.66 -7.36
C HIS A 82 3.33 13.58 -6.45
N TYR A 83 4.54 13.92 -6.87
CA TYR A 83 5.42 14.79 -6.11
C TYR A 83 6.36 15.56 -7.02
N THR A 84 6.78 16.74 -6.57
CA THR A 84 7.73 17.62 -7.26
C THR A 84 9.02 17.73 -6.45
N PHE A 85 10.14 17.86 -7.15
CA PHE A 85 11.45 18.11 -6.57
C PHE A 85 12.34 18.86 -7.57
N SER A 86 13.44 19.43 -7.08
CA SER A 86 14.44 20.09 -7.94
C SER A 86 15.57 19.11 -8.26
N ASP A 87 16.01 19.10 -9.51
CA ASP A 87 17.16 18.31 -10.01
C ASP A 87 18.06 19.21 -10.87
N MET A 88 19.33 18.85 -10.98
CA MET A 88 20.27 19.55 -11.87
C MET A 88 20.33 18.83 -13.21
N ARG A 89 20.06 19.54 -14.30
CA ARG A 89 20.03 18.97 -15.65
C ARG A 89 20.69 19.87 -16.68
N MET A 90 21.35 19.22 -17.66
CA MET A 90 21.78 19.90 -18.88
C MET A 90 20.55 20.20 -19.73
N VAL A 91 20.31 21.47 -20.01
CA VAL A 91 19.26 21.91 -20.91
C VAL A 91 19.90 22.27 -22.26
N PRO A 92 19.30 21.89 -23.41
CA PRO A 92 19.94 22.04 -24.73
C PRO A 92 20.50 23.43 -25.05
N ASP A 93 19.91 24.46 -24.50
CA ASP A 93 20.33 25.85 -24.73
C ASP A 93 21.36 26.38 -23.72
N PHE A 94 21.79 25.55 -22.78
CA PHE A 94 22.75 25.91 -21.74
C PHE A 94 23.95 24.96 -21.77
N LEU A 95 25.15 25.54 -21.61
CA LEU A 95 26.41 24.79 -21.57
C LEU A 95 26.69 24.15 -20.18
N GLU A 96 25.88 24.49 -19.19
CA GLU A 96 26.02 24.07 -17.80
C GLU A 96 24.72 23.41 -17.29
N GLU A 97 24.84 22.59 -16.22
CA GLU A 97 23.68 22.04 -15.53
C GLU A 97 22.92 23.16 -14.82
N VAL A 98 21.62 23.24 -15.03
CA VAL A 98 20.74 24.21 -14.40
C VAL A 98 19.70 23.52 -13.53
N PRO A 99 19.24 24.17 -12.46
CA PRO A 99 18.19 23.61 -11.61
C PRO A 99 16.85 23.59 -12.36
N VAL A 100 16.29 22.40 -12.54
CA VAL A 100 14.97 22.18 -13.13
C VAL A 100 14.00 21.67 -12.09
N SER A 101 12.73 22.04 -12.22
CA SER A 101 11.65 21.42 -11.45
C SER A 101 11.20 20.16 -12.15
N VAL A 102 11.20 19.07 -11.41
CA VAL A 102 10.73 17.75 -11.87
C VAL A 102 9.38 17.47 -11.25
N ASP A 103 8.39 17.31 -12.11
CA ASP A 103 7.03 16.86 -11.74
C ASP A 103 6.93 15.37 -12.03
N ARG A 104 6.82 14.56 -10.96
CA ARG A 104 6.87 13.09 -11.04
C ARG A 104 5.55 12.44 -10.67
N HIS A 105 4.98 11.74 -11.64
CA HIS A 105 3.85 10.84 -11.45
C HIS A 105 4.33 9.40 -11.36
N VAL A 106 3.86 8.71 -10.33
CA VAL A 106 4.26 7.35 -10.06
C VAL A 106 3.03 6.45 -9.97
N ARG A 107 3.16 5.23 -10.46
CA ARG A 107 2.19 4.15 -10.32
C ARG A 107 2.92 2.89 -9.90
N GLY A 108 2.41 2.18 -8.93
CA GLY A 108 3.05 0.97 -8.45
C GLY A 108 2.03 -0.09 -8.08
N CYS A 109 2.46 -1.34 -8.14
CA CYS A 109 1.70 -2.48 -7.63
C CYS A 109 2.54 -3.18 -6.57
N TYR A 110 1.93 -3.52 -5.45
CA TYR A 110 2.59 -4.32 -4.44
C TYR A 110 1.64 -5.33 -3.80
N PHE A 111 2.20 -6.46 -3.39
CA PHE A 111 1.54 -7.42 -2.54
C PHE A 111 1.92 -7.15 -1.09
N GLU A 112 0.94 -7.22 -0.20
CA GLU A 112 1.16 -7.07 1.23
C GLU A 112 0.56 -8.24 1.99
N ILE A 113 1.30 -8.74 2.97
CA ILE A 113 0.82 -9.68 3.98
C ILE A 113 0.61 -8.86 5.26
N PRO A 114 -0.62 -8.50 5.62
CA PRO A 114 -0.93 -7.84 6.88
C PRO A 114 -0.92 -8.84 8.03
N ILE A 115 -0.44 -8.43 9.19
CA ILE A 115 -0.54 -9.16 10.46
C ILE A 115 -1.12 -8.18 11.47
N LYS A 116 -2.40 -8.35 11.83
CA LYS A 116 -3.16 -7.39 12.64
C LYS A 116 -3.84 -8.08 13.81
N VAL A 117 -3.99 -7.35 14.89
CA VAL A 117 -4.93 -7.70 15.96
C VAL A 117 -6.23 -7.00 15.65
N LYS A 118 -7.31 -7.77 15.63
CA LYS A 118 -8.68 -7.29 15.40
C LYS A 118 -9.50 -7.51 16.66
N VAL A 119 -10.20 -6.45 17.07
CA VAL A 119 -11.15 -6.50 18.19
C VAL A 119 -12.55 -6.26 17.65
N LYS A 120 -13.49 -7.14 17.97
CA LYS A 120 -14.90 -7.02 17.57
C LYS A 120 -15.80 -6.84 18.79
N ALA A 121 -16.79 -5.97 18.67
CA ALA A 121 -17.85 -5.78 19.67
C ALA A 121 -19.22 -5.80 18.98
N GLN A 122 -20.17 -6.50 19.57
CA GLN A 122 -21.55 -6.48 19.10
C GLN A 122 -22.20 -5.17 19.54
N ILE A 123 -22.82 -4.46 18.58
CA ILE A 123 -23.53 -3.20 18.86
C ILE A 123 -25.02 -3.45 19.02
N VAL A 124 -25.60 -4.15 18.05
CA VAL A 124 -27.00 -4.61 18.03
C VAL A 124 -27.06 -5.97 17.35
N ASP A 125 -28.21 -6.60 17.36
CA ASP A 125 -28.39 -7.91 16.73
C ASP A 125 -28.03 -7.86 15.24
N GLY A 126 -27.10 -8.75 14.84
CA GLY A 126 -26.59 -8.83 13.47
C GLY A 126 -25.48 -7.83 13.14
N TRP A 127 -25.22 -6.80 13.96
CA TRP A 127 -24.19 -5.81 13.71
C TRP A 127 -23.06 -5.86 14.72
N LYS A 128 -21.82 -5.87 14.22
CA LYS A 128 -20.61 -5.82 15.04
C LYS A 128 -19.74 -4.67 14.54
N ALA A 129 -19.22 -3.85 15.46
CA ALA A 129 -18.13 -2.95 15.15
C ALA A 129 -16.81 -3.70 15.33
N PHE A 130 -15.78 -3.30 14.59
CA PHE A 130 -14.44 -3.80 14.80
C PHE A 130 -13.40 -2.70 14.58
N ALA A 131 -12.29 -2.88 15.26
CA ALA A 131 -11.07 -2.11 15.05
C ALA A 131 -9.92 -3.10 14.87
N GLU A 132 -8.98 -2.75 14.02
CA GLU A 132 -7.79 -3.56 13.77
C GLU A 132 -6.55 -2.68 13.69
N ALA A 133 -5.42 -3.20 14.19
CA ALA A 133 -4.13 -2.55 14.13
C ALA A 133 -3.02 -3.59 13.98
N GLY A 134 -1.98 -3.28 13.24
CA GLY A 134 -0.86 -4.19 13.02
C GLY A 134 0.16 -3.68 12.04
N ILE A 135 0.92 -4.62 11.50
CA ILE A 135 1.98 -4.36 10.53
C ILE A 135 1.66 -5.02 9.20
N GLY A 136 2.13 -4.40 8.12
CA GLY A 136 2.12 -4.94 6.77
C GLY A 136 3.54 -5.24 6.29
N LEU A 137 3.71 -6.38 5.64
CA LEU A 137 4.95 -6.79 4.98
C LEU A 137 4.68 -6.82 3.48
N GLY A 138 5.23 -5.86 2.74
CA GLY A 138 4.93 -5.64 1.34
C GLY A 138 6.09 -5.95 0.41
N ILE A 139 5.78 -6.44 -0.78
CA ILE A 139 6.72 -6.68 -1.87
C ILE A 139 6.24 -5.91 -3.10
N ASN A 140 7.04 -4.96 -3.57
CA ASN A 140 6.77 -4.22 -4.80
C ASN A 140 7.02 -5.13 -6.00
N THR A 141 6.06 -5.13 -6.94
CA THR A 141 6.09 -6.00 -8.13
C THR A 141 6.25 -5.24 -9.43
N SER A 142 5.74 -4.03 -9.48
CA SER A 142 5.87 -3.17 -10.66
C SER A 142 5.74 -1.70 -10.29
N ASP A 143 6.53 -0.88 -10.94
CA ASP A 143 6.50 0.57 -10.81
C ASP A 143 6.68 1.22 -12.18
N LEU A 144 5.88 2.24 -12.45
CA LEU A 144 5.93 3.07 -13.64
C LEU A 144 6.07 4.53 -13.21
N THR A 145 7.02 5.23 -13.79
CA THR A 145 7.26 6.63 -13.50
C THR A 145 7.12 7.47 -14.76
N LYS A 146 6.47 8.61 -14.64
CA LYS A 146 6.41 9.63 -15.67
C LYS A 146 6.93 10.94 -15.09
N ASP A 147 7.95 11.51 -15.72
CA ASP A 147 8.58 12.78 -15.33
C ASP A 147 8.27 13.85 -16.37
N ALA A 148 7.88 15.03 -15.90
CA ALA A 148 7.83 16.25 -16.68
C ALA A 148 8.85 17.24 -16.10
N TYR A 149 9.62 17.89 -16.98
CA TYR A 149 10.67 18.81 -16.58
C TYR A 149 10.28 20.24 -16.96
N SER A 150 10.49 21.18 -16.06
CA SER A 150 10.26 22.61 -16.33
C SER A 150 11.42 23.46 -15.81
N PHE A 151 11.77 24.48 -16.60
CA PHE A 151 12.75 25.50 -16.28
C PHE A 151 12.10 26.88 -16.51
N TYR A 152 12.04 27.71 -15.47
CA TYR A 152 11.40 29.02 -15.51
C TYR A 152 10.03 29.03 -16.22
N TRP A 153 9.12 28.13 -15.83
CA TRP A 153 7.75 28.00 -16.41
C TRP A 153 7.68 27.41 -17.83
N VAL A 154 8.83 27.07 -18.43
CA VAL A 154 8.89 26.47 -19.77
C VAL A 154 9.04 24.96 -19.61
N SER A 155 8.16 24.20 -20.23
CA SER A 155 8.29 22.72 -20.31
C SER A 155 9.46 22.39 -21.23
N ILE A 156 10.47 21.66 -20.74
CA ILE A 156 11.68 21.35 -21.50
C ILE A 156 11.54 19.99 -22.18
N ALA A 157 11.01 19.00 -21.48
CA ALA A 157 10.78 17.66 -21.99
C ALA A 157 9.71 16.97 -21.17
N ASP A 158 8.86 16.19 -21.84
CA ASP A 158 7.98 15.22 -21.24
C ASP A 158 8.63 13.84 -21.44
N ALA A 159 9.35 13.36 -20.44
CA ALA A 159 9.88 12.01 -20.45
C ALA A 159 8.69 11.06 -20.27
N GLY A 160 8.35 10.31 -21.30
CA GLY A 160 7.31 9.30 -21.26
C GLY A 160 7.50 8.32 -20.09
N TYR A 161 6.56 7.43 -19.87
CA TYR A 161 6.67 6.40 -18.83
C TYR A 161 7.93 5.55 -19.04
N THR A 162 8.82 5.55 -18.04
CA THR A 162 10.00 4.69 -18.02
C THR A 162 9.75 3.49 -17.12
N ASN A 163 10.16 2.30 -17.62
CA ASN A 163 10.04 1.03 -16.89
C ASN A 163 11.33 0.70 -16.11
N ASP A 164 11.94 1.65 -15.43
CA ASP A 164 13.13 1.41 -14.62
C ASP A 164 12.76 0.73 -13.29
N TYR A 165 12.37 -0.54 -13.38
CA TYR A 165 11.81 -1.34 -12.30
C TYR A 165 12.71 -1.55 -11.09
N PHE A 166 14.02 -1.43 -11.21
CA PHE A 166 14.95 -1.84 -10.16
C PHE A 166 15.69 -0.69 -9.48
N TYR A 167 15.64 0.50 -10.03
CA TYR A 167 16.47 1.61 -9.54
C TYR A 167 15.72 2.64 -8.70
N GLN A 168 14.39 2.66 -8.77
CA GLN A 168 13.59 3.72 -8.14
C GLN A 168 12.90 3.30 -6.86
N TYR A 169 12.54 2.02 -6.68
CA TYR A 169 11.78 1.51 -5.54
C TYR A 169 12.51 0.39 -4.81
N ARG A 170 12.26 0.34 -3.50
CA ARG A 170 12.69 -0.82 -2.70
C ARG A 170 11.74 -1.97 -2.99
N TRP A 171 12.29 -3.16 -3.20
CA TRP A 171 11.50 -4.37 -3.46
C TRP A 171 10.68 -4.82 -2.24
N PHE A 172 11.11 -4.43 -1.02
CA PHE A 172 10.46 -4.77 0.24
C PHE A 172 10.12 -3.51 1.01
N GLN A 173 8.90 -3.48 1.57
CA GLN A 173 8.43 -2.41 2.43
C GLN A 173 7.73 -2.95 3.67
N THR A 174 7.72 -2.15 4.72
CA THR A 174 6.96 -2.40 5.94
C THR A 174 6.05 -1.21 6.21
N ALA A 175 4.85 -1.48 6.71
CA ALA A 175 3.86 -0.45 7.00
C ALA A 175 3.17 -0.70 8.34
N LEU A 176 2.61 0.36 8.93
CA LEU A 176 1.60 0.27 9.97
C LEU A 176 0.22 0.29 9.32
N ASN A 177 -0.62 -0.64 9.74
CA ASN A 177 -1.98 -0.78 9.27
C ASN A 177 -2.96 -0.56 10.42
N PHE A 178 -3.96 0.30 10.18
CA PHE A 178 -5.08 0.52 11.08
C PHE A 178 -6.38 0.37 10.29
N GLY A 179 -7.39 -0.18 10.92
CA GLY A 179 -8.72 -0.31 10.32
C GLY A 179 -9.81 -0.10 11.37
N LEU A 180 -10.88 0.53 10.94
CA LEU A 180 -12.10 0.70 11.72
C LEU A 180 -13.29 0.39 10.82
N GLY A 181 -14.19 -0.48 11.26
CA GLY A 181 -15.28 -0.92 10.42
C GLY A 181 -16.45 -1.50 11.17
N ALA A 182 -17.42 -1.89 10.37
CA ALA A 182 -18.63 -2.59 10.83
C ALA A 182 -18.84 -3.85 9.98
N GLU A 183 -19.40 -4.86 10.61
CA GLU A 183 -19.75 -6.14 10.01
C GLU A 183 -21.24 -6.39 10.26
N PHE A 184 -21.93 -6.76 9.20
CA PHE A 184 -23.34 -7.15 9.24
C PHE A 184 -23.49 -8.64 8.92
N GLN A 185 -24.05 -9.39 9.84
CA GLN A 185 -24.31 -10.80 9.68
C GLN A 185 -25.57 -11.03 8.82
N VAL A 186 -25.37 -11.40 7.55
CA VAL A 186 -26.49 -11.68 6.62
C VAL A 186 -27.19 -12.99 6.98
N ASN A 187 -26.42 -14.00 7.35
CA ASN A 187 -26.93 -15.29 7.82
C ASN A 187 -25.88 -15.98 8.70
N LYS A 188 -26.16 -17.23 9.14
CA LYS A 188 -25.24 -17.98 10.00
C LYS A 188 -23.88 -18.31 9.35
N LYS A 189 -23.75 -18.15 8.01
CA LYS A 189 -22.53 -18.51 7.27
C LYS A 189 -21.80 -17.32 6.68
N PHE A 190 -22.48 -16.21 6.46
CA PHE A 190 -21.91 -15.07 5.73
C PHE A 190 -22.19 -13.75 6.43
N SER A 191 -21.18 -12.91 6.45
CA SER A 191 -21.22 -11.53 6.89
C SER A 191 -20.70 -10.62 5.79
N LEU A 192 -21.25 -9.42 5.69
CA LEU A 192 -20.69 -8.32 4.90
C LEU A 192 -19.99 -7.37 5.85
N PHE A 193 -18.89 -6.80 5.41
CA PHE A 193 -18.22 -5.76 6.20
C PHE A 193 -17.83 -4.56 5.33
N ALA A 194 -17.73 -3.42 6.00
CA ALA A 194 -17.16 -2.21 5.44
C ALA A 194 -16.20 -1.61 6.45
N GLN A 195 -15.06 -1.08 5.97
CA GLN A 195 -14.06 -0.47 6.83
C GLN A 195 -13.38 0.72 6.16
N ILE A 196 -12.89 1.62 6.98
CA ILE A 196 -11.89 2.62 6.62
C ILE A 196 -10.55 2.07 7.09
N SER A 197 -9.60 1.96 6.17
CA SER A 197 -8.24 1.51 6.44
C SER A 197 -7.25 2.66 6.28
N PHE A 198 -6.21 2.67 7.10
CA PHE A 198 -5.09 3.59 7.01
C PHE A 198 -3.80 2.80 6.99
N ASN A 199 -2.96 3.06 5.99
CA ASN A 199 -1.64 2.46 5.85
C ASN A 199 -0.58 3.55 5.87
N HIS A 200 0.42 3.37 6.70
CA HIS A 200 1.57 4.26 6.82
C HIS A 200 2.88 3.48 6.64
N ALA A 201 3.60 3.74 5.55
CA ALA A 201 4.88 3.10 5.32
C ALA A 201 5.90 3.49 6.40
N LEU A 202 6.47 2.49 7.07
CA LEU A 202 7.57 2.66 8.03
C LEU A 202 8.91 2.75 7.31
N SER A 203 9.09 1.90 6.30
CA SER A 203 10.30 1.90 5.47
C SER A 203 10.18 2.94 4.35
N ASN A 204 11.34 3.43 3.88
CA ASN A 204 11.37 4.22 2.67
C ASN A 204 10.92 3.36 1.49
N THR A 205 9.95 3.84 0.74
CA THR A 205 9.43 3.15 -0.45
C THR A 205 10.39 3.29 -1.62
N PHE A 206 11.12 4.40 -1.67
CA PHE A 206 12.02 4.74 -2.76
C PHE A 206 13.45 4.27 -2.49
N SER A 207 14.17 3.99 -3.57
CA SER A 207 15.56 3.53 -3.50
C SER A 207 16.50 4.65 -3.05
N ARG A 208 17.72 4.28 -2.63
CA ARG A 208 18.77 5.24 -2.26
C ARG A 208 19.13 6.21 -3.38
N ASN A 209 18.90 5.87 -4.63
CA ASN A 209 19.21 6.76 -5.76
C ASN A 209 18.22 7.94 -5.80
N ILE A 210 16.92 7.68 -5.59
CA ILE A 210 15.92 8.74 -5.46
C ILE A 210 16.14 9.56 -4.20
N GLU A 211 16.50 8.91 -3.08
CA GLU A 211 16.84 9.59 -1.84
C GLU A 211 18.00 10.58 -2.02
N LYS A 212 19.04 10.21 -2.81
CA LYS A 212 20.14 11.10 -3.15
C LYS A 212 19.72 12.24 -4.08
N LEU A 213 18.87 11.97 -5.07
CA LEU A 213 18.38 12.97 -6.02
C LEU A 213 17.44 13.97 -5.35
N THR A 214 16.52 13.50 -4.53
CA THR A 214 15.52 14.35 -3.90
C THR A 214 15.98 14.93 -2.56
N GLY A 215 17.10 14.46 -2.00
CA GLY A 215 17.54 14.79 -0.64
C GLY A 215 16.54 14.39 0.45
N SER A 216 15.62 13.47 0.14
CA SER A 216 14.47 13.16 0.97
C SER A 216 14.10 11.69 0.96
N ASN A 217 13.71 11.20 2.13
CA ASN A 217 13.06 9.90 2.28
C ASN A 217 11.58 10.01 1.94
N LEU A 218 11.15 9.34 0.89
CA LEU A 218 9.75 9.30 0.49
C LEU A 218 9.10 8.00 0.95
N LYS A 219 7.91 8.13 1.55
CA LYS A 219 7.09 7.03 2.05
C LYS A 219 5.70 7.08 1.41
N THR A 220 5.15 5.92 1.13
CA THR A 220 3.79 5.79 0.61
C THR A 220 2.81 5.64 1.75
N ASN A 221 1.69 6.33 1.65
CA ASN A 221 0.59 6.21 2.60
C ASN A 221 -0.72 6.16 1.83
N TYR A 222 -1.74 5.57 2.43
CA TYR A 222 -3.08 5.66 1.89
C TYR A 222 -4.17 5.60 2.97
N ILE A 223 -5.34 6.13 2.62
CA ILE A 223 -6.60 5.86 3.30
C ILE A 223 -7.47 5.10 2.31
N GLY A 224 -7.93 3.91 2.68
CA GLY A 224 -8.80 3.06 1.89
C GLY A 224 -10.23 3.03 2.45
N ILE A 225 -11.20 2.84 1.57
CA ILE A 225 -12.57 2.47 1.93
C ILE A 225 -12.77 1.08 1.35
N GLU A 226 -12.85 0.08 2.20
CA GLU A 226 -12.89 -1.32 1.81
C GLU A 226 -14.25 -1.92 2.17
N VAL A 227 -14.76 -2.75 1.27
CA VAL A 227 -15.93 -3.57 1.51
C VAL A 227 -15.59 -5.03 1.24
N GLY A 228 -16.25 -5.93 1.92
CA GLY A 228 -15.95 -7.34 1.74
C GLY A 228 -17.03 -8.27 2.28
N ILE A 229 -16.79 -9.55 2.05
CA ILE A 229 -17.62 -10.65 2.51
C ILE A 229 -16.74 -11.61 3.32
N MET A 230 -17.29 -12.11 4.41
CA MET A 230 -16.64 -13.12 5.27
C MET A 230 -17.56 -14.33 5.48
N ARG A 231 -16.92 -15.48 5.62
CA ARG A 231 -17.56 -16.78 5.92
C ARG A 231 -16.90 -17.45 7.08
#